data_c63e5fbda0f011355de90bcc624d6d91
#
_entry.id   c63e5fbda0f011355de90bcc624d6d91
#
_cell.length_a   1.000
_cell.length_b   1.000
_cell.length_c   1.000
_cell.angle_alpha   90.00
_cell.angle_beta   90.00
_cell.angle_gamma   90.00
#
_symmetry.space_group_name_H-M   'P 1'
#
loop_
_entity.id
_entity.type
_entity.pdbx_description
1 polymer ?
#
loop_
_entity_poly.entity_id
_entity_poly.type
_entity_poly.pdbx_seq_one_letter_code
_entity_poly.pdbx_strand_id
1 'polypeptide(L)'
;MLTAYPELILNLGCRLPSVIGMRVLVVGAGAIGLTVAHELAVAGHRVRIVAERPARESVSAVAAAIWFPHDVAVDRDVLESGRVTYERLARLAGDPATGVVLRDGLVRVRRAGTDLSWTAAVPRHERVADGVRCTLPVVETGRYLAWLGDRVAALGVPTTWGEVRVPAGQDLVTAAGSVVGEEPEVVVVAAGLGSGRLLGDDAVHPIRGQVVRLANPGLTAWVLDSDNPGGLTYVVPRAGDVVCGGTGQVGDWNEQVDPETEDAILRRVRALVPALAGQPVLSRAVGLRPARTTRRLERIGRVVACYGHGGSGFTLSWGDAARVAALCHELR
;
A
#
# COMPACT_ATOMS: atom_id res chain seq x y z
N MET A 1 -7.22 -16.61 -34.22
CA MET A 1 -7.53 -15.29 -34.77
C MET A 1 -7.30 -14.28 -33.66
N LEU A 2 -6.17 -13.60 -33.73
CA LEU A 2 -5.78 -12.52 -32.82
C LEU A 2 -6.50 -11.25 -33.25
N THR A 3 -7.35 -10.69 -32.44
CA THR A 3 -7.86 -9.33 -32.60
C THR A 3 -7.15 -8.41 -31.63
N ALA A 4 -6.19 -7.67 -32.19
CA ALA A 4 -5.52 -6.57 -31.55
C ALA A 4 -6.54 -5.47 -31.19
N TYR A 5 -6.47 -4.95 -29.96
CA TYR A 5 -7.13 -3.70 -29.61
C TYR A 5 -6.35 -2.53 -30.18
N PRO A 6 -6.97 -1.69 -31.00
CA PRO A 6 -6.31 -0.50 -31.51
C PRO A 6 -6.20 0.54 -30.39
N GLU A 7 -4.98 1.06 -30.23
CA GLU A 7 -4.72 2.33 -29.57
C GLU A 7 -5.54 3.42 -30.28
N LEU A 8 -6.60 3.91 -29.65
CA LEU A 8 -7.28 5.13 -30.09
C LEU A 8 -6.39 6.33 -29.72
N ILE A 9 -5.39 6.58 -30.56
CA ILE A 9 -4.74 7.88 -30.66
C ILE A 9 -5.74 8.76 -31.45
N LEU A 10 -6.58 9.49 -30.72
CA LEU A 10 -7.31 10.61 -31.29
C LEU A 10 -6.31 11.74 -31.59
N ASN A 11 -5.84 11.73 -32.82
CA ASN A 11 -5.17 12.89 -33.45
C ASN A 11 -6.20 13.99 -33.69
N LEU A 12 -6.67 14.64 -32.63
CA LEU A 12 -7.30 15.96 -32.72
C LEU A 12 -6.22 16.98 -32.53
N GLY A 13 -5.85 17.65 -33.62
CA GLY A 13 -4.88 18.76 -33.68
C GLY A 13 -5.32 20.02 -32.90
N CYS A 14 -5.85 19.85 -31.71
CA CYS A 14 -5.96 20.89 -30.69
C CYS A 14 -4.69 20.80 -29.85
N ARG A 15 -3.74 21.71 -30.07
CA ARG A 15 -2.73 22.04 -29.08
C ARG A 15 -3.50 22.51 -27.85
N LEU A 16 -3.76 21.58 -26.91
CA LEU A 16 -4.05 21.97 -25.54
C LEU A 16 -2.94 22.93 -25.12
N PRO A 17 -3.23 24.07 -24.47
CA PRO A 17 -2.20 24.94 -23.95
C PRO A 17 -1.22 24.05 -23.18
N SER A 18 0.08 24.24 -23.40
CA SER A 18 1.13 23.51 -22.72
C SER A 18 0.96 23.74 -21.22
N VAL A 19 0.24 22.85 -20.57
CA VAL A 19 0.11 22.85 -19.13
C VAL A 19 1.49 22.50 -18.62
N ILE A 20 2.29 23.53 -18.28
CA ILE A 20 3.61 23.32 -17.69
C ILE A 20 3.37 22.59 -16.39
N GLY A 21 3.71 21.29 -16.36
CA GLY A 21 3.59 20.46 -15.17
C GLY A 21 4.46 21.02 -14.04
N MET A 22 3.94 21.06 -12.82
CA MET A 22 4.71 21.49 -11.65
C MET A 22 5.89 20.57 -11.36
N ARG A 23 6.94 21.10 -10.74
CA ARG A 23 8.03 20.31 -10.16
C ARG A 23 7.56 19.76 -8.81
N VAL A 24 7.34 18.44 -8.76
CA VAL A 24 6.86 17.75 -7.56
C VAL A 24 7.94 16.80 -7.05
N LEU A 25 8.26 16.91 -5.78
CA LEU A 25 9.15 15.99 -5.09
C LEU A 25 8.34 15.09 -4.17
N VAL A 26 8.41 13.77 -4.40
CA VAL A 26 7.80 12.76 -3.55
C VAL A 26 8.84 12.24 -2.57
N VAL A 27 8.55 12.35 -1.26
CA VAL A 27 9.39 11.83 -0.19
C VAL A 27 8.88 10.45 0.23
N GLY A 28 9.63 9.41 -0.13
CA GLY A 28 9.32 8.01 0.12
C GLY A 28 9.11 7.19 -1.16
N ALA A 29 9.66 5.96 -1.17
CA ALA A 29 9.58 5.01 -2.29
C ALA A 29 8.88 3.69 -1.90
N GLY A 30 8.01 3.71 -0.89
CA GLY A 30 7.10 2.59 -0.59
C GLY A 30 5.92 2.52 -1.56
N ALA A 31 4.95 1.64 -1.29
CA ALA A 31 3.77 1.48 -2.16
C ALA A 31 3.05 2.81 -2.43
N ILE A 32 2.84 3.65 -1.40
CA ILE A 32 2.17 4.95 -1.55
C ILE A 32 3.03 5.90 -2.39
N GLY A 33 4.31 6.09 -2.05
CA GLY A 33 5.18 7.05 -2.74
C GLY A 33 5.36 6.72 -4.23
N LEU A 34 5.58 5.44 -4.56
CA LEU A 34 5.69 5.01 -5.97
C LEU A 34 4.37 5.19 -6.74
N THR A 35 3.22 4.87 -6.12
CA THR A 35 1.92 5.04 -6.77
C THR A 35 1.61 6.51 -7.00
N VAL A 36 1.90 7.37 -6.01
CA VAL A 36 1.77 8.84 -6.13
C VAL A 36 2.68 9.39 -7.24
N ALA A 37 3.94 8.97 -7.26
CA ALA A 37 4.87 9.42 -8.31
C ALA A 37 4.40 9.02 -9.70
N HIS A 38 3.86 7.80 -9.85
CA HIS A 38 3.25 7.33 -11.09
C HIS A 38 2.09 8.22 -11.55
N GLU A 39 1.08 8.43 -10.68
CA GLU A 39 -0.12 9.20 -11.04
C GLU A 39 0.22 10.68 -11.34
N LEU A 40 1.13 11.29 -10.59
CA LEU A 40 1.59 12.64 -10.85
C LEU A 40 2.35 12.77 -12.19
N ALA A 41 3.21 11.80 -12.51
CA ALA A 41 3.92 11.79 -13.79
C ALA A 41 2.96 11.59 -14.98
N VAL A 42 1.98 10.69 -14.85
CA VAL A 42 0.91 10.49 -15.86
C VAL A 42 0.06 11.77 -16.01
N ALA A 43 -0.15 12.53 -14.94
CA ALA A 43 -0.84 13.82 -14.97
C ALA A 43 0.01 14.95 -15.59
N GLY A 44 1.26 14.66 -16.03
CA GLY A 44 2.13 15.61 -16.73
C GLY A 44 2.98 16.49 -15.82
N HIS A 45 3.10 16.18 -14.53
CA HIS A 45 4.02 16.86 -13.62
C HIS A 45 5.47 16.39 -13.82
N ARG A 46 6.45 17.25 -13.55
CA ARG A 46 7.86 16.88 -13.40
C ARG A 46 8.08 16.31 -12.02
N VAL A 47 8.14 14.99 -11.93
CA VAL A 47 8.23 14.29 -10.66
C VAL A 47 9.66 13.82 -10.40
N ARG A 48 10.10 13.91 -9.16
CA ARG A 48 11.30 13.26 -8.60
C ARG A 48 10.92 12.54 -7.32
N ILE A 49 11.66 11.48 -6.98
CA ILE A 49 11.52 10.78 -5.71
C ILE A 49 12.80 11.00 -4.91
N VAL A 50 12.67 11.20 -3.59
CA VAL A 50 13.74 11.05 -2.62
C VAL A 50 13.32 10.00 -1.59
N ALA A 51 14.22 9.04 -1.29
CA ALA A 51 13.93 7.98 -0.34
C ALA A 51 15.20 7.47 0.32
N GLU A 52 15.09 7.06 1.59
CA GLU A 52 16.21 6.51 2.37
C GLU A 52 16.63 5.12 1.88
N ARG A 53 15.67 4.34 1.38
CA ARG A 53 15.89 2.94 0.96
C ARG A 53 14.96 2.55 -0.19
N PRO A 54 15.33 1.53 -0.97
CA PRO A 54 14.50 1.04 -2.05
C PRO A 54 13.22 0.34 -1.55
N ALA A 55 12.20 0.27 -2.41
CA ALA A 55 10.89 -0.30 -2.08
C ALA A 55 10.97 -1.71 -1.49
N ARG A 56 11.91 -2.55 -1.97
CA ARG A 56 12.13 -3.92 -1.47
C ARG A 56 12.56 -3.98 0.01
N GLU A 57 13.07 -2.89 0.56
CA GLU A 57 13.52 -2.76 1.95
C GLU A 57 12.52 -1.96 2.81
N SER A 58 11.41 -1.53 2.21
CA SER A 58 10.35 -0.82 2.92
C SER A 58 9.39 -1.77 3.62
N VAL A 59 8.61 -1.24 4.57
CA VAL A 59 7.54 -2.00 5.22
C VAL A 59 6.52 -2.57 4.21
N SER A 60 6.37 -1.93 3.04
CA SER A 60 5.49 -2.42 1.97
C SER A 60 5.91 -3.81 1.45
N ALA A 61 7.20 -4.14 1.46
CA ALA A 61 7.68 -5.44 1.01
C ALA A 61 7.33 -6.59 1.97
N VAL A 62 7.11 -6.28 3.25
CA VAL A 62 6.75 -7.26 4.29
C VAL A 62 5.27 -7.62 4.26
N ALA A 63 4.42 -6.73 3.76
CA ALA A 63 2.98 -6.85 3.81
C ALA A 63 2.45 -8.15 3.17
N ALA A 64 1.35 -8.70 3.71
CA ALA A 64 0.57 -9.75 3.05
C ALA A 64 -0.05 -9.22 1.74
N ALA A 65 -0.36 -7.94 1.72
CA ALA A 65 -0.80 -7.17 0.55
C ALA A 65 -2.02 -7.77 -0.16
N ILE A 66 -3.01 -8.12 0.61
CA ILE A 66 -4.36 -8.35 0.15
C ILE A 66 -5.15 -7.03 0.23
N TRP A 67 -5.98 -6.74 -0.75
CA TRP A 67 -6.88 -5.59 -0.68
C TRP A 67 -7.93 -5.81 0.41
N PHE A 68 -7.76 -5.14 1.52
CA PHE A 68 -8.69 -5.17 2.65
C PHE A 68 -8.41 -3.97 3.56
N PRO A 69 -9.42 -3.15 3.99
CA PRO A 69 -9.19 -2.09 4.95
C PRO A 69 -8.87 -2.68 6.33
N HIS A 70 -7.63 -2.48 6.77
CA HIS A 70 -7.09 -3.01 8.01
C HIS A 70 -6.30 -1.92 8.74
N ASP A 71 -6.51 -1.77 10.05
CA ASP A 71 -5.86 -0.74 10.88
C ASP A 71 -5.99 0.69 10.29
N VAL A 72 -7.18 1.01 9.78
CA VAL A 72 -7.53 2.35 9.28
C VAL A 72 -8.97 2.66 9.67
N ALA A 73 -9.23 3.90 10.09
CA ALA A 73 -10.60 4.36 10.33
C ALA A 73 -11.35 4.42 8.98
N VAL A 74 -12.45 3.69 8.89
CA VAL A 74 -13.25 3.59 7.66
C VAL A 74 -14.22 4.76 7.61
N ASP A 75 -13.98 5.69 6.71
CA ASP A 75 -14.86 6.80 6.36
C ASP A 75 -15.20 6.77 4.86
N ARG A 76 -15.99 7.71 4.40
CA ARG A 76 -16.38 7.82 2.99
C ARG A 76 -15.18 7.93 2.06
N ASP A 77 -14.15 8.66 2.47
CA ASP A 77 -12.95 8.90 1.68
C ASP A 77 -12.07 7.65 1.58
N VAL A 78 -11.99 6.87 2.68
CA VAL A 78 -11.32 5.57 2.70
C VAL A 78 -12.04 4.58 1.80
N LEU A 79 -13.37 4.54 1.86
CA LEU A 79 -14.17 3.65 1.00
C LEU A 79 -13.98 3.99 -0.49
N GLU A 80 -14.00 5.27 -0.85
CA GLU A 80 -13.82 5.70 -2.24
C GLU A 80 -12.39 5.43 -2.74
N SER A 81 -11.36 5.76 -1.95
CA SER A 81 -9.97 5.43 -2.28
C SER A 81 -9.76 3.91 -2.42
N GLY A 82 -10.40 3.14 -1.53
CA GLY A 82 -10.40 1.68 -1.59
C GLY A 82 -11.03 1.16 -2.88
N ARG A 83 -12.20 1.69 -3.27
CA ARG A 83 -12.90 1.31 -4.51
C ARG A 83 -12.04 1.58 -5.75
N VAL A 84 -11.49 2.79 -5.88
CA VAL A 84 -10.59 3.16 -7.00
C VAL A 84 -9.39 2.22 -7.06
N THR A 85 -8.81 1.91 -5.90
CA THR A 85 -7.66 1.00 -5.81
C THR A 85 -8.05 -0.44 -6.19
N TYR A 86 -9.20 -0.94 -5.71
CA TYR A 86 -9.71 -2.26 -6.10
C TYR A 86 -9.81 -2.38 -7.61
N GLU A 87 -10.49 -1.44 -8.26
CA GLU A 87 -10.67 -1.42 -9.71
C GLU A 87 -9.35 -1.37 -10.47
N ARG A 88 -8.38 -0.60 -9.98
CA ARG A 88 -7.05 -0.52 -10.59
C ARG A 88 -6.29 -1.84 -10.46
N LEU A 89 -6.25 -2.43 -9.26
CA LEU A 89 -5.61 -3.72 -9.02
C LEU A 89 -6.30 -4.84 -9.80
N ALA A 90 -7.63 -4.84 -9.90
CA ALA A 90 -8.35 -5.84 -10.68
C ALA A 90 -7.98 -5.79 -12.18
N ARG A 91 -7.77 -4.59 -12.75
CA ARG A 91 -7.25 -4.45 -14.12
C ARG A 91 -5.81 -4.95 -14.24
N LEU A 92 -4.96 -4.65 -13.27
CA LEU A 92 -3.57 -5.10 -13.24
C LEU A 92 -3.44 -6.63 -13.12
N ALA A 93 -4.41 -7.30 -12.51
CA ALA A 93 -4.41 -8.77 -12.38
C ALA A 93 -4.49 -9.52 -13.72
N GLY A 94 -4.82 -8.84 -14.81
CA GLY A 94 -4.77 -9.40 -16.18
C GLY A 94 -3.36 -9.55 -16.75
N ASP A 95 -2.35 -8.90 -16.14
CA ASP A 95 -0.96 -8.97 -16.55
C ASP A 95 -0.11 -9.65 -15.46
N PRO A 96 0.41 -10.87 -15.71
CA PRO A 96 1.25 -11.59 -14.73
C PRO A 96 2.52 -10.83 -14.30
N ALA A 97 3.03 -9.91 -15.12
CA ALA A 97 4.21 -9.12 -14.79
C ALA A 97 4.00 -8.23 -13.56
N THR A 98 2.75 -7.83 -13.31
CA THR A 98 2.40 -6.96 -12.18
C THR A 98 2.50 -7.66 -10.82
N GLY A 99 2.42 -9.00 -10.78
CA GLY A 99 2.32 -9.76 -9.54
C GLY A 99 0.98 -9.58 -8.81
N VAL A 100 -0.05 -9.03 -9.46
CA VAL A 100 -1.41 -8.93 -8.92
C VAL A 100 -2.25 -10.09 -9.42
N VAL A 101 -3.00 -10.72 -8.52
CA VAL A 101 -3.95 -11.78 -8.87
C VAL A 101 -5.27 -11.57 -8.13
N LEU A 102 -6.39 -11.91 -8.77
CA LEU A 102 -7.69 -11.98 -8.10
C LEU A 102 -7.84 -13.37 -7.49
N ARG A 103 -8.13 -13.45 -6.19
CA ARG A 103 -8.33 -14.71 -5.47
C ARG A 103 -9.61 -14.68 -4.66
N ASP A 104 -10.30 -15.78 -4.67
CA ASP A 104 -11.46 -16.01 -3.81
C ASP A 104 -10.99 -16.33 -2.39
N GLY A 105 -11.83 -16.00 -1.42
CA GLY A 105 -11.57 -16.31 -0.03
C GLY A 105 -12.68 -15.90 0.91
N LEU A 106 -12.39 -15.93 2.19
CA LEU A 106 -13.35 -15.71 3.26
C LEU A 106 -12.82 -14.68 4.27
N VAL A 107 -13.58 -13.63 4.48
CA VAL A 107 -13.48 -12.79 5.68
C VAL A 107 -14.39 -13.37 6.74
N ARG A 108 -13.82 -13.90 7.82
CA ARG A 108 -14.61 -14.42 8.94
C ARG A 108 -15.16 -13.27 9.77
N VAL A 109 -16.45 -13.34 10.06
CA VAL A 109 -17.17 -12.37 10.90
C VAL A 109 -17.63 -13.09 12.16
N ARG A 110 -16.99 -12.78 13.27
CA ARG A 110 -17.25 -13.44 14.55
C ARG A 110 -18.14 -12.60 15.49
N ARG A 111 -18.25 -11.31 15.22
CA ARG A 111 -19.02 -10.38 16.06
C ARG A 111 -20.22 -9.85 15.32
N ALA A 112 -21.35 -9.76 16.00
CA ALA A 112 -22.50 -9.01 15.50
C ALA A 112 -22.13 -7.53 15.40
N GLY A 113 -22.61 -6.84 14.34
CA GLY A 113 -22.32 -5.43 14.13
C GLY A 113 -20.95 -5.10 13.55
N THR A 114 -20.16 -6.10 13.12
CA THR A 114 -18.91 -5.86 12.35
C THR A 114 -19.22 -4.99 11.14
N ASP A 115 -18.43 -3.92 10.95
CA ASP A 115 -18.55 -3.05 9.77
C ASP A 115 -18.16 -3.80 8.50
N LEU A 116 -19.09 -3.85 7.56
CA LEU A 116 -18.92 -4.48 6.25
C LEU A 116 -19.10 -3.49 5.10
N SER A 117 -19.04 -2.20 5.37
CA SER A 117 -19.19 -1.13 4.37
C SER A 117 -18.20 -1.27 3.20
N TRP A 118 -17.01 -1.82 3.46
CA TRP A 118 -16.00 -2.11 2.45
C TRP A 118 -16.49 -3.04 1.33
N THR A 119 -17.51 -3.88 1.58
CA THR A 119 -18.05 -4.80 0.56
C THR A 119 -18.67 -4.05 -0.61
N ALA A 120 -19.11 -2.80 -0.43
CA ALA A 120 -19.63 -1.95 -1.51
C ALA A 120 -18.59 -1.71 -2.63
N ALA A 121 -17.30 -1.82 -2.33
CA ALA A 121 -16.23 -1.72 -3.32
C ALA A 121 -15.91 -3.06 -4.02
N VAL A 122 -16.50 -4.18 -3.59
CA VAL A 122 -16.17 -5.53 -4.05
C VAL A 122 -17.31 -6.09 -4.92
N PRO A 123 -17.13 -6.19 -6.26
CA PRO A 123 -18.22 -6.58 -7.16
C PRO A 123 -18.75 -8.00 -6.94
N ARG A 124 -17.88 -8.92 -6.51
CA ARG A 124 -18.25 -10.32 -6.24
C ARG A 124 -18.06 -10.63 -4.77
N HIS A 125 -19.15 -10.56 -4.02
CA HIS A 125 -19.20 -10.95 -2.61
C HIS A 125 -20.54 -11.59 -2.26
N GLU A 126 -20.53 -12.46 -1.26
CA GLU A 126 -21.69 -13.18 -0.74
C GLU A 126 -21.59 -13.28 0.79
N ARG A 127 -22.70 -12.98 1.46
CA ARG A 127 -22.84 -13.26 2.90
C ARG A 127 -23.05 -14.76 3.11
N VAL A 128 -22.22 -15.34 3.97
CA VAL A 128 -22.33 -16.74 4.40
C VAL A 128 -22.48 -16.81 5.92
N ALA A 129 -22.76 -18.00 6.46
CA ALA A 129 -23.05 -18.18 7.88
C ALA A 129 -21.90 -17.66 8.81
N ASP A 130 -20.65 -17.82 8.39
CA ASP A 130 -19.46 -17.48 9.19
C ASP A 130 -18.69 -16.27 8.64
N GLY A 131 -19.28 -15.49 7.71
CA GLY A 131 -18.61 -14.31 7.21
C GLY A 131 -19.05 -13.80 5.84
N VAL A 132 -18.07 -13.34 5.06
CA VAL A 132 -18.25 -12.84 3.69
C VAL A 132 -17.28 -13.57 2.77
N ARG A 133 -17.80 -14.33 1.81
CA ARG A 133 -17.01 -14.82 0.67
C ARG A 133 -16.89 -13.74 -0.37
N CYS A 134 -15.70 -13.54 -0.89
CA CYS A 134 -15.48 -12.54 -1.94
C CYS A 134 -14.19 -12.79 -2.71
N THR A 135 -14.07 -12.11 -3.85
CA THR A 135 -12.86 -12.11 -4.67
C THR A 135 -12.09 -10.82 -4.41
N LEU A 136 -10.87 -10.91 -3.91
CA LEU A 136 -10.03 -9.74 -3.63
C LEU A 136 -8.71 -9.79 -4.41
N PRO A 137 -8.15 -8.62 -4.78
CA PRO A 137 -6.77 -8.52 -5.27
C PRO A 137 -5.78 -8.94 -4.19
N VAL A 138 -4.89 -9.85 -4.54
CA VAL A 138 -3.71 -10.25 -3.76
C VAL A 138 -2.48 -9.82 -4.55
N VAL A 139 -1.53 -9.18 -3.86
CA VAL A 139 -0.34 -8.59 -4.47
C VAL A 139 0.90 -9.33 -4.01
N GLU A 140 1.69 -9.86 -4.94
CA GLU A 140 3.03 -10.36 -4.67
C GLU A 140 4.00 -9.18 -4.54
N THR A 141 4.22 -8.73 -3.31
CA THR A 141 4.86 -7.45 -2.99
C THR A 141 6.20 -7.24 -3.69
N GLY A 142 7.06 -8.26 -3.74
CA GLY A 142 8.36 -8.15 -4.39
C GLY A 142 8.24 -7.87 -5.89
N ARG A 143 7.36 -8.60 -6.58
CA ARG A 143 7.12 -8.44 -8.02
C ARG A 143 6.43 -7.11 -8.32
N TYR A 144 5.38 -6.80 -7.57
CA TYR A 144 4.59 -5.59 -7.77
C TYR A 144 5.40 -4.31 -7.54
N LEU A 145 6.19 -4.25 -6.45
CA LEU A 145 7.00 -3.07 -6.16
C LEU A 145 8.12 -2.87 -7.18
N ALA A 146 8.72 -3.97 -7.70
CA ALA A 146 9.67 -3.89 -8.80
C ALA A 146 8.99 -3.38 -10.08
N TRP A 147 7.88 -4.00 -10.49
CA TRP A 147 7.08 -3.57 -11.63
C TRP A 147 6.67 -2.09 -11.54
N LEU A 148 6.17 -1.65 -10.39
CA LEU A 148 5.75 -0.25 -10.20
C LEU A 148 6.95 0.71 -10.26
N GLY A 149 8.09 0.32 -9.68
CA GLY A 149 9.33 1.08 -9.78
C GLY A 149 9.81 1.24 -11.22
N ASP A 150 9.78 0.16 -12.02
CA ASP A 150 10.12 0.18 -13.43
C ASP A 150 9.16 1.07 -14.24
N ARG A 151 7.85 1.03 -13.94
CA ARG A 151 6.87 1.93 -14.58
C ARG A 151 7.13 3.39 -14.26
N VAL A 152 7.46 3.70 -13.01
CA VAL A 152 7.82 5.05 -12.56
C VAL A 152 9.10 5.53 -13.27
N ALA A 153 10.12 4.67 -13.36
CA ALA A 153 11.35 4.99 -14.08
C ALA A 153 11.12 5.20 -15.59
N ALA A 154 10.26 4.37 -16.21
CA ALA A 154 9.89 4.51 -17.63
C ALA A 154 9.13 5.82 -17.95
N LEU A 155 8.46 6.41 -16.94
CA LEU A 155 7.86 7.76 -17.03
C LEU A 155 8.89 8.89 -16.87
N GLY A 156 10.19 8.58 -16.76
CA GLY A 156 11.25 9.57 -16.60
C GLY A 156 11.35 10.15 -15.18
N VAL A 157 10.86 9.47 -14.17
CA VAL A 157 10.93 9.91 -12.77
C VAL A 157 12.22 9.42 -12.13
N PRO A 158 13.22 10.29 -11.87
CA PRO A 158 14.45 9.90 -11.19
C PRO A 158 14.23 9.73 -9.70
N THR A 159 14.95 8.77 -9.09
CA THR A 159 15.00 8.56 -7.65
C THR A 159 16.37 8.94 -7.10
N THR A 160 16.39 9.81 -6.11
CA THR A 160 17.59 10.16 -5.32
C THR A 160 17.55 9.38 -4.00
N TRP A 161 18.61 8.65 -3.70
CA TRP A 161 18.73 7.94 -2.43
C TRP A 161 19.33 8.84 -1.38
N GLY A 162 18.58 9.12 -0.32
CA GLY A 162 18.98 9.99 0.76
C GLY A 162 17.85 10.28 1.75
N GLU A 163 18.22 10.76 2.91
CA GLU A 163 17.30 11.16 3.96
C GLU A 163 16.98 12.65 3.86
N VAL A 164 15.69 12.99 3.91
CA VAL A 164 15.24 14.39 4.10
C VAL A 164 15.26 14.69 5.60
N ARG A 165 16.11 15.63 5.99
CA ARG A 165 16.13 16.19 7.35
C ARG A 165 15.76 17.65 7.29
N VAL A 166 14.90 18.10 8.19
CA VAL A 166 14.48 19.50 8.28
C VAL A 166 15.25 20.15 9.42
N PRO A 167 16.26 20.95 9.12
CA PRO A 167 16.98 21.70 10.15
C PRO A 167 16.08 22.69 10.88
N ALA A 168 16.43 23.04 12.12
CA ALA A 168 15.69 24.02 12.87
C ALA A 168 15.64 25.37 12.12
N GLY A 169 14.44 25.95 12.00
CA GLY A 169 14.21 27.21 11.29
C GLY A 169 14.13 27.12 9.76
N GLN A 170 14.26 25.92 9.19
CA GLN A 170 14.08 25.70 7.74
C GLN A 170 12.73 25.04 7.46
N ASP A 171 12.09 25.39 6.33
CA ASP A 171 10.90 24.71 5.87
C ASP A 171 11.23 23.40 5.12
N LEU A 172 10.26 22.49 5.09
CA LEU A 172 10.41 21.18 4.47
C LEU A 172 10.71 21.25 2.96
N VAL A 173 10.14 22.22 2.25
CA VAL A 173 10.31 22.31 0.79
C VAL A 173 11.74 22.64 0.44
N THR A 174 12.33 23.61 1.14
CA THR A 174 13.74 23.99 1.01
C THR A 174 14.66 22.86 1.43
N ALA A 175 14.38 22.20 2.58
CA ALA A 175 15.17 21.08 3.05
C ALA A 175 15.18 19.90 2.08
N ALA A 176 14.00 19.53 1.55
CA ALA A 176 13.87 18.45 0.59
C ALA A 176 14.50 18.80 -0.77
N GLY A 177 14.36 20.04 -1.21
CA GLY A 177 15.00 20.57 -2.43
C GLY A 177 16.53 20.46 -2.38
N SER A 178 17.12 20.73 -1.22
CA SER A 178 18.59 20.63 -1.03
C SER A 178 19.13 19.22 -1.28
N VAL A 179 18.34 18.16 -0.96
CA VAL A 179 18.74 16.77 -1.17
C VAL A 179 18.81 16.43 -2.66
N VAL A 180 17.94 17.01 -3.47
CA VAL A 180 17.83 16.72 -4.91
C VAL A 180 18.49 17.78 -5.80
N GLY A 181 19.03 18.85 -5.20
CA GLY A 181 19.70 19.94 -5.93
C GLY A 181 18.77 20.85 -6.73
N GLU A 182 17.46 20.79 -6.47
CA GLU A 182 16.44 21.59 -7.17
C GLU A 182 15.28 21.87 -6.21
N GLU A 183 14.85 23.12 -6.09
CA GLU A 183 13.70 23.45 -5.26
C GLU A 183 12.40 23.03 -5.94
N PRO A 184 11.60 22.12 -5.33
CA PRO A 184 10.30 21.72 -5.85
C PRO A 184 9.25 22.81 -5.63
N GLU A 185 8.23 22.84 -6.46
CA GLU A 185 7.04 23.67 -6.23
C GLU A 185 6.12 23.05 -5.20
N VAL A 186 6.09 21.72 -5.16
CA VAL A 186 5.30 20.91 -4.21
C VAL A 186 6.13 19.76 -3.69
N VAL A 187 6.01 19.47 -2.39
CA VAL A 187 6.54 18.25 -1.76
C VAL A 187 5.39 17.38 -1.32
N VAL A 188 5.38 16.11 -1.78
CA VAL A 188 4.44 15.09 -1.28
C VAL A 188 5.15 14.22 -0.25
N VAL A 189 4.64 14.19 0.97
CA VAL A 189 5.21 13.37 2.07
C VAL A 189 4.48 12.04 2.13
N ALA A 190 5.17 10.97 1.72
CA ALA A 190 4.73 9.57 1.72
C ALA A 190 5.78 8.65 2.39
N ALA A 191 6.45 9.16 3.43
CA ALA A 191 7.63 8.56 4.05
C ALA A 191 7.30 7.54 5.17
N GLY A 192 6.07 7.02 5.22
CA GLY A 192 5.66 6.07 6.25
C GLY A 192 5.81 6.66 7.67
N LEU A 193 6.49 5.95 8.57
CA LEU A 193 6.74 6.46 9.94
C LEU A 193 7.60 7.73 9.97
N GLY A 194 8.49 7.91 8.98
CA GLY A 194 9.30 9.12 8.85
C GLY A 194 8.47 10.39 8.61
N SER A 195 7.23 10.25 8.16
CA SER A 195 6.33 11.40 7.90
C SER A 195 6.01 12.19 9.17
N GLY A 196 5.90 11.52 10.32
CA GLY A 196 5.70 12.18 11.61
C GLY A 196 6.81 13.17 11.92
N ARG A 197 8.07 12.74 11.79
CA ARG A 197 9.25 13.60 12.01
C ARG A 197 9.31 14.77 11.02
N LEU A 198 8.97 14.53 9.74
CA LEU A 198 9.04 15.54 8.70
C LEU A 198 8.01 16.67 8.87
N LEU A 199 6.85 16.36 9.44
CA LEU A 199 5.74 17.30 9.59
C LEU A 199 5.36 17.63 11.04
N GLY A 200 6.20 17.22 12.01
CA GLY A 200 5.91 17.43 13.44
C GLY A 200 4.59 16.79 13.87
N ASP A 201 4.27 15.61 13.37
CA ASP A 201 3.00 14.92 13.61
C ASP A 201 3.22 13.75 14.58
N ASP A 202 3.06 14.01 15.88
CA ASP A 202 3.22 13.03 16.95
C ASP A 202 2.12 11.95 16.98
N ALA A 203 1.06 12.11 16.19
CA ALA A 203 0.02 11.11 16.05
C ALA A 203 0.46 9.89 15.23
N VAL A 204 1.56 10.00 14.48
CA VAL A 204 2.13 8.88 13.71
C VAL A 204 2.84 7.91 14.65
N HIS A 205 2.41 6.66 14.63
CA HIS A 205 2.97 5.60 15.47
C HIS A 205 3.07 4.27 14.72
N PRO A 206 3.95 3.35 15.14
CA PRO A 206 4.01 2.03 14.55
C PRO A 206 2.88 1.13 15.06
N ILE A 207 2.41 0.24 14.19
CA ILE A 207 1.75 -1.00 14.61
C ILE A 207 2.65 -2.13 14.14
N ARG A 208 3.33 -2.78 15.09
CA ARG A 208 4.23 -3.89 14.80
C ARG A 208 3.44 -5.11 14.34
N GLY A 209 3.83 -5.67 13.20
CA GLY A 209 3.25 -6.88 12.63
C GLY A 209 4.32 -7.89 12.26
N GLN A 210 4.26 -9.08 12.87
CA GLN A 210 5.08 -10.20 12.48
C GLN A 210 4.33 -11.13 11.54
N VAL A 211 5.00 -11.63 10.52
CA VAL A 211 4.49 -12.58 9.55
C VAL A 211 5.45 -13.75 9.39
N VAL A 212 4.89 -14.91 9.06
CA VAL A 212 5.62 -16.12 8.69
C VAL A 212 5.21 -16.51 7.28
N ARG A 213 6.17 -16.88 6.44
CA ARG A 213 5.90 -17.39 5.10
C ARG A 213 6.14 -18.90 5.09
N LEU A 214 5.12 -19.66 4.73
CA LEU A 214 5.18 -21.11 4.57
C LEU A 214 5.23 -21.48 3.08
N ALA A 215 5.76 -22.65 2.77
CA ALA A 215 5.61 -23.24 1.44
C ALA A 215 4.12 -23.42 1.12
N ASN A 216 3.73 -23.11 -0.13
CA ASN A 216 2.34 -23.27 -0.54
C ASN A 216 2.05 -24.71 -0.97
N PRO A 217 1.18 -25.45 -0.25
CA PRO A 217 0.79 -26.82 -0.63
C PRO A 217 -0.24 -26.87 -1.80
N GLY A 218 -0.43 -25.78 -2.53
CA GLY A 218 -1.43 -25.66 -3.59
C GLY A 218 -2.67 -24.86 -3.19
N LEU A 219 -2.60 -24.12 -2.08
CA LEU A 219 -3.71 -23.23 -1.67
C LEU A 219 -3.88 -22.09 -2.65
N THR A 220 -5.12 -21.80 -2.98
CA THR A 220 -5.51 -20.65 -3.84
C THR A 220 -6.44 -19.68 -3.14
N ALA A 221 -7.20 -20.13 -2.14
CA ALA A 221 -8.13 -19.30 -1.39
C ALA A 221 -7.48 -18.71 -0.14
N TRP A 222 -7.72 -17.42 0.10
CA TRP A 222 -7.28 -16.73 1.31
C TRP A 222 -8.33 -16.78 2.41
N VAL A 223 -7.89 -16.62 3.67
CA VAL A 223 -8.78 -16.47 4.84
C VAL A 223 -8.28 -15.31 5.70
N LEU A 224 -9.17 -14.38 6.05
CA LEU A 224 -8.95 -13.32 7.03
C LEU A 224 -9.86 -13.56 8.25
N ASP A 225 -9.27 -13.61 9.43
CA ASP A 225 -9.94 -13.85 10.71
C ASP A 225 -9.40 -12.86 11.76
N SER A 226 -9.79 -11.59 11.61
CA SER A 226 -9.29 -10.49 12.44
C SER A 226 -9.73 -10.61 13.90
N ASP A 227 -10.88 -11.21 14.15
CA ASP A 227 -11.46 -11.45 15.49
C ASP A 227 -11.22 -12.87 16.00
N ASN A 228 -10.19 -13.55 15.51
CA ASN A 228 -9.85 -14.89 16.01
C ASN A 228 -9.53 -14.80 17.52
N PRO A 229 -10.09 -15.70 18.36
CA PRO A 229 -9.85 -15.69 19.81
C PRO A 229 -8.38 -15.78 20.21
N GLY A 230 -7.55 -16.40 19.37
CA GLY A 230 -6.10 -16.48 19.56
C GLY A 230 -5.32 -15.25 19.09
N GLY A 231 -6.00 -14.22 18.56
CA GLY A 231 -5.41 -13.00 18.00
C GLY A 231 -5.52 -12.93 16.47
N LEU A 232 -5.16 -11.77 15.91
CA LEU A 232 -5.20 -11.51 14.47
C LEU A 232 -4.63 -12.69 13.67
N THR A 233 -5.45 -13.26 12.78
CA THR A 233 -5.06 -14.42 11.99
C THR A 233 -5.46 -14.24 10.53
N TYR A 234 -4.52 -14.47 9.62
CA TYR A 234 -4.79 -14.49 8.19
C TYR A 234 -3.86 -15.48 7.47
N VAL A 235 -4.36 -16.01 6.37
CA VAL A 235 -3.66 -16.91 5.46
C VAL A 235 -3.86 -16.36 4.05
N VAL A 236 -2.78 -15.90 3.41
CA VAL A 236 -2.82 -15.31 2.07
C VAL A 236 -1.88 -16.07 1.14
N PRO A 237 -2.43 -17.01 0.32
CA PRO A 237 -1.64 -17.77 -0.63
C PRO A 237 -1.14 -16.89 -1.78
N ARG A 238 0.12 -17.13 -2.19
CA ARG A 238 0.77 -16.58 -3.38
C ARG A 238 1.25 -17.71 -4.28
N ALA A 239 1.91 -17.42 -5.38
CA ALA A 239 2.39 -18.45 -6.30
C ALA A 239 3.38 -19.42 -5.64
N GLY A 240 4.35 -18.94 -4.88
CA GLY A 240 5.42 -19.74 -4.28
C GLY A 240 5.34 -19.92 -2.76
N ASP A 241 4.57 -19.08 -2.08
CA ASP A 241 4.47 -19.07 -0.61
C ASP A 241 3.04 -18.81 -0.13
N VAL A 242 2.84 -18.97 1.17
CA VAL A 242 1.64 -18.53 1.87
C VAL A 242 2.07 -17.55 2.96
N VAL A 243 1.60 -16.32 2.89
CA VAL A 243 1.82 -15.35 3.97
C VAL A 243 0.84 -15.63 5.09
N CYS A 244 1.38 -15.98 6.24
CA CYS A 244 0.66 -16.31 7.46
C CYS A 244 0.90 -15.23 8.50
N GLY A 245 -0.15 -14.67 9.04
CA GLY A 245 -0.06 -13.64 10.07
C GLY A 245 -1.20 -13.72 11.06
N GLY A 246 -1.20 -12.89 12.05
CA GLY A 246 -0.23 -11.86 12.28
C GLY A 246 -0.31 -11.32 13.71
N THR A 247 0.28 -10.14 13.88
CA THR A 247 0.17 -9.36 15.10
C THR A 247 -0.20 -7.91 14.78
N GLY A 248 -0.66 -7.18 15.81
CA GLY A 248 -1.01 -5.75 15.73
C GLY A 248 -0.63 -5.07 17.05
N GLN A 249 0.68 -4.95 17.33
CA GLN A 249 1.19 -4.38 18.58
C GLN A 249 1.39 -2.87 18.39
N VAL A 250 0.43 -2.10 18.92
CA VAL A 250 0.43 -0.63 18.81
C VAL A 250 1.55 -0.03 19.64
N GLY A 251 2.32 0.90 19.06
CA GLY A 251 3.41 1.60 19.72
C GLY A 251 4.70 0.78 19.88
N ASP A 252 4.74 -0.47 19.42
CA ASP A 252 5.93 -1.31 19.49
C ASP A 252 6.86 -1.05 18.30
N TRP A 253 8.08 -0.59 18.61
CA TRP A 253 9.14 -0.27 17.64
C TRP A 253 10.14 -1.42 17.42
N ASN A 254 9.93 -2.59 18.03
CA ASN A 254 10.83 -3.71 17.90
C ASN A 254 10.73 -4.35 16.49
N GLU A 255 11.80 -4.29 15.72
CA GLU A 255 11.90 -4.89 14.39
C GLU A 255 12.43 -6.34 14.40
N GLN A 256 12.78 -6.87 15.58
CA GLN A 256 13.29 -8.23 15.69
C GLN A 256 12.16 -9.27 15.63
N VAL A 257 12.45 -10.39 14.98
CA VAL A 257 11.54 -11.55 14.99
C VAL A 257 11.50 -12.12 16.40
N ASP A 258 10.27 -12.32 16.88
CA ASP A 258 10.01 -12.96 18.17
C ASP A 258 9.57 -14.43 17.96
N PRO A 259 10.32 -15.43 18.47
CA PRO A 259 10.00 -16.83 18.30
C PRO A 259 8.67 -17.26 18.94
N GLU A 260 8.30 -16.70 20.09
CA GLU A 260 7.03 -17.03 20.74
C GLU A 260 5.84 -16.55 19.91
N THR A 261 5.97 -15.35 19.32
CA THR A 261 5.00 -14.80 18.38
C THR A 261 4.90 -15.68 17.12
N GLU A 262 6.03 -16.17 16.58
CA GLU A 262 6.04 -17.11 15.45
C GLU A 262 5.24 -18.36 15.78
N ASP A 263 5.53 -19.01 16.92
CA ASP A 263 4.83 -20.22 17.37
C ASP A 263 3.33 -19.97 17.53
N ALA A 264 2.95 -18.82 18.08
CA ALA A 264 1.56 -18.44 18.23
C ALA A 264 0.86 -18.24 16.86
N ILE A 265 1.52 -17.61 15.89
CA ILE A 265 1.02 -17.49 14.51
C ILE A 265 0.84 -18.86 13.89
N LEU A 266 1.86 -19.71 13.95
CA LEU A 266 1.83 -21.05 13.36
C LEU A 266 0.72 -21.93 13.95
N ARG A 267 0.52 -21.88 15.26
CA ARG A 267 -0.61 -22.61 15.90
C ARG A 267 -1.96 -22.15 15.35
N ARG A 268 -2.19 -20.81 15.26
CA ARG A 268 -3.47 -20.26 14.78
C ARG A 268 -3.74 -20.59 13.32
N VAL A 269 -2.76 -20.37 12.45
CA VAL A 269 -2.95 -20.57 11.00
C VAL A 269 -3.10 -22.06 10.66
N ARG A 270 -2.41 -22.96 11.35
CA ARG A 270 -2.56 -24.41 11.17
C ARG A 270 -3.91 -24.92 11.67
N ALA A 271 -4.42 -24.34 12.75
CA ALA A 271 -5.78 -24.63 13.23
C ALA A 271 -6.85 -24.08 12.24
N LEU A 272 -6.61 -22.90 11.64
CA LEU A 272 -7.54 -22.30 10.68
C LEU A 272 -7.51 -23.02 9.32
N VAL A 273 -6.33 -23.41 8.86
CA VAL A 273 -6.09 -24.07 7.56
C VAL A 273 -5.18 -25.29 7.77
N PRO A 274 -5.76 -26.49 8.07
CA PRO A 274 -4.99 -27.70 8.40
C PRO A 274 -3.99 -28.15 7.32
N ALA A 275 -4.22 -27.78 6.04
CA ALA A 275 -3.29 -28.06 4.94
C ALA A 275 -1.90 -27.41 5.13
N LEU A 276 -1.78 -26.44 6.03
CA LEU A 276 -0.51 -25.82 6.41
C LEU A 276 0.26 -26.61 7.50
N ALA A 277 -0.33 -27.69 8.04
CA ALA A 277 0.39 -28.55 8.96
C ALA A 277 1.59 -29.21 8.25
N GLY A 278 2.76 -29.15 8.88
CA GLY A 278 3.98 -29.73 8.30
C GLY A 278 4.63 -28.93 7.17
N GLN A 279 4.03 -27.83 6.69
CA GLN A 279 4.67 -27.02 5.67
C GLN A 279 5.90 -26.28 6.23
N PRO A 280 7.04 -26.31 5.51
CA PRO A 280 8.26 -25.65 5.96
C PRO A 280 8.12 -24.13 6.01
N VAL A 281 8.76 -23.52 7.01
CA VAL A 281 8.89 -22.07 7.12
C VAL A 281 9.97 -21.58 6.15
N LEU A 282 9.58 -20.78 5.18
CA LEU A 282 10.47 -20.22 4.16
C LEU A 282 11.15 -18.94 4.65
N SER A 283 10.41 -18.09 5.34
CA SER A 283 10.95 -16.83 5.90
C SER A 283 10.07 -16.26 7.01
N ARG A 284 10.65 -15.31 7.72
CA ARG A 284 10.03 -14.54 8.80
C ARG A 284 10.30 -13.07 8.55
N ALA A 285 9.37 -12.21 8.90
CA ALA A 285 9.60 -10.78 8.81
C ALA A 285 8.75 -10.01 9.83
N VAL A 286 9.26 -8.85 10.22
CA VAL A 286 8.55 -7.86 11.01
C VAL A 286 8.40 -6.60 10.19
N GLY A 287 7.21 -6.00 10.20
CA GLY A 287 6.95 -4.71 9.58
C GLY A 287 6.29 -3.77 10.57
N LEU A 288 6.80 -2.55 10.63
CA LEU A 288 6.21 -1.46 11.43
C LEU A 288 5.23 -0.68 10.55
N ARG A 289 3.93 -0.99 10.64
CA ARG A 289 2.90 -0.31 9.86
C ARG A 289 2.79 1.13 10.31
N PRO A 290 2.90 2.12 9.38
CA PRO A 290 2.78 3.53 9.75
C PRO A 290 1.33 3.90 9.99
N ALA A 291 0.91 3.91 11.24
CA ALA A 291 -0.45 4.17 11.65
C ALA A 291 -0.66 5.60 12.16
N ARG A 292 -1.89 6.04 12.07
CA ARG A 292 -2.46 7.24 12.65
C ARG A 292 -3.94 6.98 12.89
N THR A 293 -4.58 7.64 13.85
CA THR A 293 -6.03 7.45 14.13
C THR A 293 -6.87 7.61 12.87
N THR A 294 -6.58 8.65 12.07
CA THR A 294 -7.11 8.83 10.72
C THR A 294 -5.93 9.10 9.78
N ARG A 295 -5.93 8.47 8.60
CA ARG A 295 -4.88 8.76 7.62
C ARG A 295 -4.84 10.24 7.27
N ARG A 296 -3.66 10.76 7.02
CA ARG A 296 -3.49 12.16 6.67
C ARG A 296 -3.33 12.30 5.17
N LEU A 297 -4.36 12.86 4.52
CA LEU A 297 -4.38 13.15 3.10
C LEU A 297 -4.90 14.58 2.91
N GLU A 298 -4.01 15.55 2.95
CA GLU A 298 -4.36 16.96 2.87
C GLU A 298 -3.21 17.80 2.32
N ARG A 299 -3.55 19.01 1.88
CA ARG A 299 -2.58 20.03 1.47
C ARG A 299 -2.31 21.02 2.60
N ILE A 300 -1.04 21.32 2.81
CA ILE A 300 -0.54 22.29 3.80
C ILE A 300 0.41 23.24 3.05
N GLY A 301 -0.12 24.32 2.49
CA GLY A 301 0.67 25.21 1.63
C GLY A 301 1.25 24.50 0.41
N ARG A 302 2.59 24.42 0.31
CA ARG A 302 3.34 23.73 -0.75
C ARG A 302 3.61 22.23 -0.42
N VAL A 303 3.04 21.72 0.64
CA VAL A 303 3.21 20.32 1.06
C VAL A 303 1.88 19.58 0.93
N VAL A 304 1.92 18.37 0.40
CA VAL A 304 0.79 17.43 0.41
C VAL A 304 1.18 16.25 1.31
N ALA A 305 0.44 16.06 2.39
CA ALA A 305 0.57 14.91 3.28
C ALA A 305 -0.17 13.70 2.68
N CYS A 306 0.45 12.52 2.65
CA CYS A 306 -0.17 11.27 2.21
C CYS A 306 0.43 10.09 3.00
N TYR A 307 -0.01 9.91 4.26
CA TYR A 307 0.54 8.92 5.18
C TYR A 307 -0.42 8.51 6.29
N GLY A 308 0.01 7.59 7.15
CA GLY A 308 -0.80 7.11 8.28
C GLY A 308 -1.81 6.03 7.89
N HIS A 309 -1.52 5.24 6.86
CA HIS A 309 -2.42 4.23 6.29
C HIS A 309 -2.54 2.96 7.14
N GLY A 310 -1.78 2.81 8.23
CA GLY A 310 -1.78 1.58 9.03
C GLY A 310 -1.47 0.34 8.19
N GLY A 311 -2.32 -0.66 8.26
CA GLY A 311 -2.26 -1.88 7.45
C GLY A 311 -2.81 -1.74 6.03
N SER A 312 -3.37 -0.59 5.64
CA SER A 312 -4.16 -0.39 4.40
C SER A 312 -3.41 0.29 3.26
N GLY A 313 -2.08 0.38 3.31
CA GLY A 313 -1.30 1.07 2.28
C GLY A 313 -1.55 0.56 0.86
N PHE A 314 -1.56 -0.76 0.62
CA PHE A 314 -1.91 -1.32 -0.69
C PHE A 314 -3.38 -1.13 -1.06
N THR A 315 -4.27 -1.19 -0.07
CA THR A 315 -5.72 -1.05 -0.24
C THR A 315 -6.12 0.33 -0.73
N LEU A 316 -5.37 1.37 -0.34
CA LEU A 316 -5.73 2.77 -0.61
C LEU A 316 -4.82 3.44 -1.66
N SER A 317 -3.73 2.79 -2.07
CA SER A 317 -2.62 3.40 -2.81
C SER A 317 -3.03 4.18 -4.06
N TRP A 318 -3.80 3.58 -4.96
CA TRP A 318 -4.18 4.22 -6.23
C TRP A 318 -5.26 5.31 -6.04
N GLY A 319 -6.22 5.09 -5.15
CA GLY A 319 -7.23 6.09 -4.85
C GLY A 319 -6.63 7.32 -4.17
N ASP A 320 -5.73 7.11 -3.20
CA ASP A 320 -5.05 8.22 -2.55
C ASP A 320 -4.07 8.94 -3.48
N ALA A 321 -3.40 8.23 -4.38
CA ALA A 321 -2.55 8.84 -5.39
C ALA A 321 -3.34 9.73 -6.35
N ALA A 322 -4.54 9.30 -6.78
CA ALA A 322 -5.44 10.13 -7.59
C ALA A 322 -5.87 11.41 -6.84
N ARG A 323 -6.15 11.30 -5.54
CA ARG A 323 -6.48 12.48 -4.70
C ARG A 323 -5.28 13.41 -4.53
N VAL A 324 -4.07 12.87 -4.33
CA VAL A 324 -2.85 13.69 -4.31
C VAL A 324 -2.68 14.46 -5.62
N ALA A 325 -2.90 13.82 -6.76
CA ALA A 325 -2.84 14.49 -8.05
C ALA A 325 -3.86 15.63 -8.16
N ALA A 326 -5.10 15.41 -7.67
CA ALA A 326 -6.12 16.47 -7.63
C ALA A 326 -5.69 17.65 -6.73
N LEU A 327 -5.18 17.38 -5.52
CA LEU A 327 -4.68 18.43 -4.61
C LEU A 327 -3.50 19.22 -5.18
N CYS A 328 -2.67 18.60 -6.02
CA CYS A 328 -1.61 19.31 -6.74
C CYS A 328 -2.19 20.21 -7.85
N HIS A 329 -3.27 19.81 -8.52
CA HIS A 329 -3.94 20.65 -9.52
C HIS A 329 -4.54 21.93 -8.95
N GLU A 330 -5.05 21.91 -7.73
CA GLU A 330 -5.62 23.08 -7.03
C GLU A 330 -4.57 24.16 -6.69
N LEU A 331 -3.28 23.89 -6.92
CA LEU A 331 -2.18 24.87 -6.73
C LEU A 331 -1.95 25.76 -7.94
N ARG A 332 -2.72 25.60 -9.00
CA ARG A 332 -2.69 26.42 -10.23
C ARG A 332 -3.75 27.50 -10.19
#